data_5abf2d0634586a7a9a22abea74232963
#
_entry.id   5abf2d0634586a7a9a22abea74232963
#
_cell.length_a   1.000
_cell.length_b   1.000
_cell.length_c   1.000
_cell.angle_alpha   90.00
_cell.angle_beta   90.00
_cell.angle_gamma   90.00
#
_symmetry.space_group_name_H-M   'P 1'
#
loop_
_entity.id
_entity.type
_entity.pdbx_description
1 polymer ?
#
loop_
_entity_poly.entity_id
_entity_poly.type
_entity_poly.pdbx_seq_one_letter_code
_entity_poly.pdbx_strand_id
1 'polypeptide(L)'
;MNDPMDTALLRKQFSQLTSFPENRFHPLVWIIGEPVIGEGVFIGGMSEVNAKDAKLLIGNYCDIASFVTINCADSHKRCIGLSEKVERNDIVIEDHVFIGSHSVVKGGAHIGHHSVIAAGTIVGPINVPPYSLVIGNPAVVKSAYYKDKRK
;
A
#
# COMPACT_ATOMS: atom_id res chain seq x y z
N MET A 1 20.03 23.05 19.37
CA MET A 1 18.84 23.11 18.51
C MET A 1 19.17 22.26 17.30
N ASN A 2 18.55 21.11 17.16
CA ASN A 2 18.76 20.32 15.94
C ASN A 2 18.04 21.01 14.80
N ASP A 3 18.77 21.39 13.77
CA ASP A 3 18.19 21.86 12.52
C ASP A 3 17.18 20.79 12.04
N PRO A 4 15.95 21.15 11.69
CA PRO A 4 15.03 20.18 11.13
C PRO A 4 15.69 19.56 9.89
N MET A 5 15.81 18.26 9.89
CA MET A 5 16.40 17.54 8.76
C MET A 5 15.73 17.99 7.46
N ASP A 6 16.50 18.51 6.53
CA ASP A 6 15.99 18.90 5.21
C ASP A 6 15.58 17.62 4.44
N THR A 7 14.30 17.28 4.59
CA THR A 7 13.74 16.09 3.96
C THR A 7 13.78 16.15 2.44
N ALA A 8 13.79 17.34 1.85
CA ALA A 8 13.92 17.51 0.40
C ALA A 8 15.33 17.16 -0.07
N LEU A 9 16.34 17.60 0.67
CA LEU A 9 17.73 17.21 0.40
C LEU A 9 17.95 15.72 0.56
N LEU A 10 17.41 15.13 1.62
CA LEU A 10 17.51 13.69 1.88
C LEU A 10 16.85 12.87 0.75
N ARG A 11 15.66 13.26 0.28
CA ARG A 11 15.00 12.61 -0.86
C ARG A 11 15.86 12.62 -2.10
N LYS A 12 16.43 13.78 -2.42
CA LYS A 12 17.30 13.95 -3.58
C LYS A 12 18.55 13.08 -3.48
N GLN A 13 19.22 13.10 -2.34
CA GLN A 13 20.39 12.28 -2.11
C GLN A 13 20.07 10.79 -2.16
N PHE A 14 18.97 10.36 -1.57
CA PHE A 14 18.52 8.97 -1.60
C PHE A 14 18.26 8.49 -3.02
N SER A 15 17.59 9.28 -3.86
CA SER A 15 17.35 8.92 -5.26
C SER A 15 18.63 8.85 -6.10
N GLN A 16 19.65 9.62 -5.73
CA GLN A 16 20.97 9.57 -6.39
C GLN A 16 21.81 8.36 -5.99
N LEU A 17 21.62 7.85 -4.77
CA LEU A 17 22.38 6.74 -4.20
C LEU A 17 21.71 5.37 -4.41
N THR A 18 20.46 5.36 -4.82
CA THR A 18 19.66 4.15 -4.99
C THR A 18 19.03 4.12 -6.39
N SER A 19 18.42 2.99 -6.74
CA SER A 19 17.62 2.87 -7.97
C SER A 19 16.17 3.34 -7.80
N PHE A 20 15.81 3.85 -6.62
CA PHE A 20 14.45 4.31 -6.36
C PHE A 20 14.29 5.78 -6.75
N PRO A 21 13.29 6.14 -7.56
CA PRO A 21 13.03 7.52 -7.91
C PRO A 21 12.56 8.33 -6.70
N GLU A 22 12.84 9.63 -6.74
CA GLU A 22 12.30 10.56 -5.77
C GLU A 22 10.76 10.57 -5.83
N ASN A 23 10.11 10.67 -4.67
CA ASN A 23 8.66 10.78 -4.57
C ASN A 23 8.27 11.81 -3.50
N ARG A 24 6.98 12.17 -3.44
CA ARG A 24 6.44 13.20 -2.54
C ARG A 24 6.23 12.76 -1.09
N PHE A 25 6.44 11.48 -0.79
CA PHE A 25 6.25 10.91 0.55
C PHE A 25 7.54 10.96 1.36
N HIS A 26 7.65 10.13 2.37
CA HIS A 26 8.87 10.00 3.15
C HIS A 26 10.05 9.52 2.26
N PRO A 27 11.30 9.98 2.49
CA PRO A 27 12.45 9.55 1.69
C PRO A 27 12.65 8.04 1.61
N LEU A 28 12.25 7.31 2.67
CA LEU A 28 12.33 5.86 2.74
C LEU A 28 11.01 5.16 2.35
N VAL A 29 10.16 5.80 1.57
CA VAL A 29 9.02 5.16 0.90
C VAL A 29 9.44 4.82 -0.52
N TRP A 30 9.25 3.57 -0.91
CA TRP A 30 9.65 3.07 -2.22
C TRP A 30 8.44 2.97 -3.14
N ILE A 31 8.45 3.77 -4.19
CA ILE A 31 7.43 3.72 -5.23
C ILE A 31 8.06 3.09 -6.47
N ILE A 32 7.51 1.98 -6.92
CA ILE A 32 7.98 1.21 -8.08
C ILE A 32 6.88 1.17 -9.12
N GLY A 33 7.21 1.48 -10.36
CA GLY A 33 6.21 1.66 -11.42
C GLY A 33 5.48 2.99 -11.29
N GLU A 34 4.27 3.06 -11.82
CA GLU A 34 3.48 4.29 -11.92
C GLU A 34 2.10 4.14 -11.27
N PRO A 35 2.03 3.99 -9.93
CA PRO A 35 0.74 3.96 -9.26
C PRO A 35 0.04 5.31 -9.36
N VAL A 36 -1.27 5.29 -9.47
CA VAL A 36 -2.10 6.49 -9.34
C VAL A 36 -2.43 6.67 -7.85
N ILE A 37 -1.93 7.75 -7.26
CA ILE A 37 -2.12 8.05 -5.83
C ILE A 37 -2.82 9.39 -5.70
N GLY A 38 -3.96 9.40 -5.03
CA GLY A 38 -4.81 10.55 -4.83
C GLY A 38 -4.18 11.65 -3.95
N GLU A 39 -4.95 12.68 -3.68
CA GLU A 39 -4.55 13.79 -2.81
C GLU A 39 -4.73 13.44 -1.33
N GLY A 40 -4.00 14.14 -0.46
CA GLY A 40 -4.10 13.95 0.98
C GLY A 40 -3.69 12.57 1.50
N VAL A 41 -2.98 11.78 0.69
CA VAL A 41 -2.49 10.45 1.09
C VAL A 41 -1.21 10.58 1.90
N PHE A 42 -1.17 9.90 3.04
CA PHE A 42 0.04 9.68 3.83
C PHE A 42 0.56 8.26 3.61
N ILE A 43 1.87 8.12 3.45
CA ILE A 43 2.55 6.81 3.42
C ILE A 43 3.75 6.88 4.37
N GLY A 44 3.74 6.04 5.39
CA GLY A 44 4.79 5.98 6.39
C GLY A 44 6.09 5.37 5.87
N GLY A 45 7.20 5.71 6.52
CA GLY A 45 8.53 5.25 6.12
C GLY A 45 8.69 3.73 6.10
N MET A 46 9.59 3.24 5.29
CA MET A 46 9.88 1.82 5.06
C MET A 46 8.71 1.05 4.41
N SER A 47 7.75 1.77 3.83
CA SER A 47 6.69 1.16 3.03
C SER A 47 7.08 1.05 1.56
N GLU A 48 6.52 0.06 0.89
CA GLU A 48 6.68 -0.15 -0.56
C GLU A 48 5.33 -0.13 -1.25
N VAL A 49 5.25 0.58 -2.38
CA VAL A 49 4.12 0.55 -3.32
C VAL A 49 4.66 0.13 -4.69
N ASN A 50 4.37 -1.08 -5.10
CA ASN A 50 4.90 -1.67 -6.33
C ASN A 50 3.78 -1.93 -7.34
N ALA A 51 3.74 -1.06 -8.34
CA ALA A 51 2.80 -1.11 -9.48
C ALA A 51 3.48 -1.50 -10.80
N LYS A 52 4.67 -2.11 -10.75
CA LYS A 52 5.40 -2.47 -11.97
C LYS A 52 4.57 -3.39 -12.86
N ASP A 53 4.32 -2.96 -14.09
CA ASP A 53 3.56 -3.69 -15.12
C ASP A 53 2.14 -4.11 -14.68
N ALA A 54 1.49 -3.30 -13.82
CA ALA A 54 0.11 -3.47 -13.38
C ALA A 54 -0.51 -2.11 -13.03
N LYS A 55 -1.82 -2.06 -12.86
CA LYS A 55 -2.54 -0.88 -12.39
C LYS A 55 -2.67 -0.92 -10.88
N LEU A 56 -2.27 0.14 -10.22
CA LEU A 56 -2.45 0.32 -8.79
C LEU A 56 -3.03 1.70 -8.52
N LEU A 57 -4.21 1.72 -7.90
CA LEU A 57 -4.90 2.95 -7.52
C LEU A 57 -4.97 3.04 -6.00
N ILE A 58 -4.54 4.16 -5.44
CA ILE A 58 -4.79 4.58 -4.06
C ILE A 58 -5.61 5.86 -4.14
N GLY A 59 -6.81 5.82 -3.61
CA GLY A 59 -7.74 6.95 -3.60
C GLY A 59 -7.29 8.09 -2.69
N ASN A 60 -8.16 9.07 -2.53
CA ASN A 60 -7.86 10.28 -1.76
C ASN A 60 -7.93 10.03 -0.25
N TYR A 61 -7.14 10.78 0.51
CA TYR A 61 -7.17 10.81 1.98
C TYR A 61 -6.97 9.45 2.63
N CYS A 62 -6.20 8.57 2.01
CA CYS A 62 -5.77 7.32 2.61
C CYS A 62 -4.61 7.56 3.57
N ASP A 63 -4.59 6.78 4.65
CA ASP A 63 -3.51 6.80 5.64
C ASP A 63 -2.87 5.41 5.71
N ILE A 64 -1.67 5.30 5.17
CA ILE A 64 -0.90 4.06 5.09
C ILE A 64 0.26 4.18 6.07
N ALA A 65 0.23 3.36 7.12
CA ALA A 65 1.24 3.38 8.17
C ALA A 65 2.60 2.87 7.67
N SER A 66 3.61 2.92 8.54
CA SER A 66 4.97 2.48 8.22
C SER A 66 5.06 0.96 8.04
N PHE A 67 6.04 0.51 7.26
CA PHE A 67 6.31 -0.90 6.99
C PHE A 67 5.14 -1.64 6.31
N VAL A 68 4.38 -0.95 5.48
CA VAL A 68 3.31 -1.55 4.67
C VAL A 68 3.85 -1.91 3.30
N THR A 69 3.49 -3.09 2.80
CA THR A 69 3.79 -3.51 1.43
C THR A 69 2.51 -3.59 0.62
N ILE A 70 2.43 -2.83 -0.47
CA ILE A 70 1.37 -2.91 -1.47
C ILE A 70 2.02 -3.35 -2.77
N ASN A 71 1.78 -4.59 -3.19
CA ASN A 71 2.53 -5.19 -4.28
C ASN A 71 1.62 -5.94 -5.26
N CYS A 72 1.59 -5.49 -6.50
CA CYS A 72 0.87 -6.12 -7.59
C CYS A 72 1.51 -7.41 -8.09
N ALA A 73 2.79 -7.64 -7.81
CA ALA A 73 3.56 -8.77 -8.34
C ALA A 73 3.59 -9.95 -7.39
N ASP A 74 3.57 -11.16 -7.96
CA ASP A 74 3.84 -12.40 -7.25
C ASP A 74 4.71 -13.31 -8.16
N SER A 75 5.90 -13.65 -7.68
CA SER A 75 6.88 -14.43 -8.43
C SER A 75 7.07 -15.86 -7.91
N HIS A 76 6.26 -16.29 -6.93
CA HIS A 76 6.49 -17.59 -6.28
C HIS A 76 6.44 -18.77 -7.25
N LYS A 77 5.47 -18.80 -8.18
CA LYS A 77 5.37 -19.88 -9.18
C LYS A 77 6.58 -19.91 -10.09
N ARG A 78 7.11 -18.73 -10.45
CA ARG A 78 8.33 -18.66 -11.25
C ARG A 78 9.53 -19.17 -10.45
N CYS A 79 9.64 -18.79 -9.21
CA CYS A 79 10.74 -19.19 -8.33
C CYS A 79 10.84 -20.71 -8.17
N ILE A 80 9.70 -21.40 -8.04
CA ILE A 80 9.64 -22.86 -7.85
C ILE A 80 9.47 -23.64 -9.16
N GLY A 81 9.60 -23.01 -10.31
CA GLY A 81 9.59 -23.67 -11.63
C GLY A 81 8.21 -24.06 -12.15
N LEU A 82 7.13 -23.54 -11.60
CA LEU A 82 5.75 -23.80 -12.08
C LEU A 82 5.29 -22.83 -13.17
N SER A 83 6.00 -21.75 -13.40
CA SER A 83 5.71 -20.77 -14.46
C SER A 83 6.98 -20.03 -14.85
N GLU A 84 7.06 -19.60 -16.09
CA GLU A 84 8.15 -18.70 -16.54
C GLU A 84 7.87 -17.22 -16.25
N LYS A 85 6.60 -16.89 -15.90
CA LYS A 85 6.14 -15.50 -15.73
C LYS A 85 5.95 -15.13 -14.28
N VAL A 86 6.19 -13.85 -13.97
CA VAL A 86 5.73 -13.20 -12.74
C VAL A 86 4.25 -12.87 -12.90
N GLU A 87 3.43 -13.31 -11.97
CA GLU A 87 2.01 -12.93 -11.92
C GLU A 87 1.90 -11.46 -11.50
N ARG A 88 1.01 -10.72 -12.17
CA ARG A 88 0.75 -9.32 -11.87
C ARG A 88 -0.75 -9.06 -11.93
N ASN A 89 -1.30 -8.58 -10.83
CA ASN A 89 -2.72 -8.30 -10.71
C ASN A 89 -2.91 -6.88 -10.16
N ASP A 90 -3.91 -6.20 -10.68
CA ASP A 90 -4.23 -4.84 -10.28
C ASP A 90 -4.66 -4.76 -8.82
N ILE A 91 -4.43 -3.61 -8.20
CA ILE A 91 -4.89 -3.29 -6.85
C ILE A 91 -5.71 -2.00 -6.91
N VAL A 92 -6.84 -2.00 -6.21
CA VAL A 92 -7.66 -0.80 -6.00
C VAL A 92 -7.84 -0.58 -4.50
N ILE A 93 -7.44 0.59 -4.04
CA ILE A 93 -7.71 1.09 -2.69
C ILE A 93 -8.52 2.37 -2.87
N GLU A 94 -9.77 2.36 -2.42
CA GLU A 94 -10.66 3.50 -2.55
C GLU A 94 -10.32 4.62 -1.54
N ASP A 95 -11.11 5.70 -1.51
CA ASP A 95 -10.88 6.85 -0.65
C ASP A 95 -11.01 6.54 0.84
N HIS A 96 -10.29 7.29 1.67
CA HIS A 96 -10.40 7.20 3.13
C HIS A 96 -10.13 5.80 3.71
N VAL A 97 -9.18 5.07 3.17
CA VAL A 97 -8.76 3.77 3.70
C VAL A 97 -7.56 3.93 4.61
N PHE A 98 -7.63 3.32 5.79
CA PHE A 98 -6.48 3.18 6.70
C PHE A 98 -5.86 1.80 6.55
N ILE A 99 -4.51 1.75 6.46
CA ILE A 99 -3.75 0.49 6.45
C ILE A 99 -2.73 0.53 7.58
N GLY A 100 -2.92 -0.34 8.56
CA GLY A 100 -2.06 -0.45 9.74
C GLY A 100 -0.67 -1.01 9.43
N SER A 101 0.30 -0.68 10.27
CA SER A 101 1.71 -1.07 10.12
C SER A 101 1.89 -2.58 9.95
N HIS A 102 2.89 -2.96 9.17
CA HIS A 102 3.24 -4.35 8.87
C HIS A 102 2.15 -5.14 8.13
N SER A 103 1.21 -4.44 7.50
CA SER A 103 0.22 -5.09 6.62
C SER A 103 0.78 -5.29 5.22
N VAL A 104 0.22 -6.28 4.52
CA VAL A 104 0.51 -6.56 3.12
C VAL A 104 -0.78 -6.53 2.33
N VAL A 105 -0.79 -5.81 1.20
CA VAL A 105 -1.87 -5.82 0.21
C VAL A 105 -1.33 -6.46 -1.06
N LYS A 106 -1.90 -7.59 -1.44
CA LYS A 106 -1.47 -8.38 -2.60
C LYS A 106 -2.25 -8.02 -3.85
N GLY A 107 -1.65 -8.30 -5.00
CA GLY A 107 -2.31 -8.17 -6.30
C GLY A 107 -3.66 -8.86 -6.36
N GLY A 108 -4.64 -8.18 -6.94
CA GLY A 108 -6.04 -8.62 -7.00
C GLY A 108 -6.93 -8.10 -5.85
N ALA A 109 -6.37 -7.39 -4.87
CA ALA A 109 -7.16 -6.79 -3.80
C ALA A 109 -7.94 -5.56 -4.28
N HIS A 110 -9.21 -5.47 -3.85
CA HIS A 110 -10.00 -4.25 -3.95
C HIS A 110 -10.51 -3.88 -2.56
N ILE A 111 -10.09 -2.75 -2.03
CA ILE A 111 -10.47 -2.28 -0.69
C ILE A 111 -11.43 -1.09 -0.83
N GLY A 112 -12.68 -1.31 -0.43
CA GLY A 112 -13.73 -0.30 -0.47
C GLY A 112 -13.49 0.85 0.52
N HIS A 113 -13.99 2.03 0.18
CA HIS A 113 -13.78 3.27 0.92
C HIS A 113 -14.15 3.18 2.41
N HIS A 114 -13.53 4.03 3.23
CA HIS A 114 -13.77 4.11 4.67
C HIS A 114 -13.55 2.79 5.43
N SER A 115 -12.68 1.94 4.91
CA SER A 115 -12.31 0.68 5.54
C SER A 115 -11.00 0.80 6.31
N VAL A 116 -10.82 -0.07 7.27
CA VAL A 116 -9.62 -0.18 8.10
C VAL A 116 -9.01 -1.56 7.93
N ILE A 117 -7.75 -1.59 7.56
CA ILE A 117 -6.92 -2.79 7.58
C ILE A 117 -6.10 -2.73 8.87
N ALA A 118 -6.38 -3.62 9.80
CA ALA A 118 -5.66 -3.67 11.07
C ALA A 118 -4.18 -4.01 10.87
N ALA A 119 -3.31 -3.55 11.76
CA ALA A 119 -1.87 -3.83 11.70
C ALA A 119 -1.59 -5.34 11.58
N GLY A 120 -0.59 -5.70 10.79
CA GLY A 120 -0.20 -7.09 10.59
C GLY A 120 -1.17 -7.93 9.75
N THR A 121 -2.09 -7.31 9.03
CA THR A 121 -3.08 -8.00 8.19
C THR A 121 -2.53 -8.28 6.79
N ILE A 122 -2.83 -9.45 6.25
CA ILE A 122 -2.52 -9.80 4.86
C ILE A 122 -3.79 -9.85 4.04
N VAL A 123 -3.99 -8.83 3.20
CA VAL A 123 -5.12 -8.75 2.27
C VAL A 123 -4.72 -9.42 0.96
N GLY A 124 -5.33 -10.55 0.70
CA GLY A 124 -5.19 -11.29 -0.55
C GLY A 124 -6.05 -10.73 -1.69
N PRO A 125 -6.18 -11.48 -2.81
CA PRO A 125 -6.98 -11.08 -3.97
C PRO A 125 -8.49 -11.20 -3.66
N ILE A 126 -8.99 -10.33 -2.80
CA ILE A 126 -10.38 -10.28 -2.34
C ILE A 126 -10.98 -8.89 -2.55
N ASN A 127 -12.31 -8.85 -2.61
CA ASN A 127 -13.07 -7.61 -2.56
C ASN A 127 -13.52 -7.34 -1.12
N VAL A 128 -13.03 -6.24 -0.55
CA VAL A 128 -13.41 -5.75 0.78
C VAL A 128 -14.49 -4.69 0.60
N PRO A 129 -15.73 -4.92 1.08
CA PRO A 129 -16.79 -3.93 0.97
C PRO A 129 -16.45 -2.62 1.72
N PRO A 130 -17.03 -1.48 1.33
CA PRO A 130 -16.86 -0.24 2.06
C PRO A 130 -17.22 -0.35 3.56
N TYR A 131 -16.59 0.50 4.38
CA TYR A 131 -16.79 0.55 5.83
C TYR A 131 -16.41 -0.73 6.58
N SER A 132 -15.55 -1.56 6.02
CA SER A 132 -15.13 -2.83 6.64
C SER A 132 -13.97 -2.65 7.62
N LEU A 133 -13.87 -3.59 8.56
CA LEU A 133 -12.67 -3.85 9.32
C LEU A 133 -12.10 -5.21 8.87
N VAL A 134 -10.83 -5.23 8.47
CA VAL A 134 -10.12 -6.44 8.06
C VAL A 134 -8.98 -6.74 9.03
N ILE A 135 -8.91 -7.97 9.53
CA ILE A 135 -7.95 -8.33 10.59
C ILE A 135 -7.28 -9.67 10.26
N GLY A 136 -5.98 -9.67 10.34
CA GLY A 136 -5.17 -10.88 10.54
C GLY A 136 -4.67 -11.58 9.28
N ASN A 137 -4.12 -12.77 9.50
CA ASN A 137 -3.66 -13.71 8.48
C ASN A 137 -3.95 -15.14 8.95
N PRO A 138 -4.88 -15.85 8.29
CA PRO A 138 -5.71 -15.39 7.18
C PRO A 138 -6.62 -14.22 7.57
N ALA A 139 -6.87 -13.31 6.62
CA ALA A 139 -7.66 -12.11 6.87
C ALA A 139 -9.14 -12.45 7.09
N VAL A 140 -9.73 -11.83 8.12
CA VAL A 140 -11.17 -11.87 8.40
C VAL A 140 -11.77 -10.52 8.10
N VAL A 141 -12.78 -10.46 7.22
CA VAL A 141 -13.49 -9.26 6.84
C VAL A 141 -14.76 -9.11 7.67
N LYS A 142 -14.85 -8.00 8.43
CA LYS A 142 -16.06 -7.59 9.13
C LYS A 142 -16.73 -6.48 8.33
N SER A 143 -17.64 -6.84 7.45
CA SER A 143 -18.32 -5.92 6.53
C SER A 143 -19.19 -4.91 7.28
N ALA A 144 -19.27 -3.66 6.75
CA ALA A 144 -20.06 -2.56 7.30
C ALA A 144 -19.77 -2.22 8.78
N TYR A 145 -18.62 -2.63 9.29
CA TYR A 145 -18.25 -2.47 10.71
C TYR A 145 -18.27 -1.00 11.18
N TYR A 146 -17.94 -0.06 10.28
CA TYR A 146 -17.87 1.37 10.57
C TYR A 146 -19.05 2.17 10.01
N LYS A 147 -20.03 1.55 9.34
CA LYS A 147 -21.09 2.25 8.61
C LYS A 147 -21.90 3.19 9.51
N ASP A 148 -22.26 2.74 10.71
CA ASP A 148 -23.09 3.48 11.64
C ASP A 148 -22.32 4.09 12.83
N LYS A 149 -20.97 4.08 12.76
CA LYS A 149 -20.11 4.60 13.84
C LYS A 149 -19.64 6.03 13.62
N ARG A 150 -20.06 6.68 12.54
CA ARG A 150 -19.78 8.10 12.31
C ARG A 150 -20.66 8.96 13.24
N LYS A 151 -19.98 9.82 13.99
CA LYS A 151 -20.64 10.90 14.75
C LYS A 151 -20.80 12.13 13.86
#